data_a38eafe83c6d6e5d2c4a319d31701862
#
_entry.id   a38eafe83c6d6e5d2c4a319d31701862
#
_cell.length_a   1.000
_cell.length_b   1.000
_cell.length_c   1.000
_cell.angle_alpha   90.00
_cell.angle_beta   90.00
_cell.angle_gamma   90.00
#
_symmetry.space_group_name_H-M   'P 1'
#
loop_
_entity.id
_entity.type
_entity.pdbx_description
1 polymer ?
#
loop_
_entity_poly.entity_id
_entity_poly.type
_entity_poly.pdbx_seq_one_letter_code
_entity_poly.pdbx_strand_id
1 'polypeptide(L)'
;MSEVTRVPLQPIEKGSVLKIWLGFVVALLIGVGIAWAVHPRGLKVEAIAEGSGASPTATDVVSVNYVGRLASSKEFDRGDKAVIPLESVVPGFRDGLRQMKKGGKYRLEIPANLAYGDRAQPDPRTGEVVIPANSDLVFEVELINFMSMQQFQAMQQMLQMQQMQGPGGERGAPPAPRP
;
A
#
# COMPACT_ATOMS: atom_id res chain seq x y z
N MET A 1 -12.53 46.37 -65.12
CA MET A 1 -13.13 45.07 -65.41
C MET A 1 -12.33 44.04 -64.64
N SER A 2 -12.90 43.57 -63.55
CA SER A 2 -12.20 42.64 -62.60
C SER A 2 -12.57 41.22 -62.99
N GLU A 3 -11.62 40.46 -63.52
CA GLU A 3 -11.80 39.01 -63.76
C GLU A 3 -11.78 38.27 -62.45
N VAL A 4 -12.92 37.67 -62.12
CA VAL A 4 -13.07 36.76 -61.01
C VAL A 4 -12.53 35.38 -61.41
N THR A 5 -11.31 35.06 -61.01
CA THR A 5 -10.71 33.73 -61.22
C THR A 5 -11.48 32.72 -60.38
N ARG A 6 -12.35 31.96 -61.04
CA ARG A 6 -13.03 30.81 -60.40
C ARG A 6 -12.05 29.65 -60.31
N VAL A 7 -11.61 29.33 -59.05
CA VAL A 7 -10.85 28.12 -58.79
C VAL A 7 -11.78 26.90 -58.84
N PRO A 8 -11.57 25.93 -59.78
CA PRO A 8 -12.41 24.74 -59.85
C PRO A 8 -12.18 23.87 -58.58
N LEU A 9 -13.24 23.69 -57.80
CA LEU A 9 -13.27 22.74 -56.73
C LEU A 9 -13.21 21.32 -57.31
N GLN A 10 -12.09 20.63 -57.14
CA GLN A 10 -11.98 19.24 -57.57
C GLN A 10 -12.88 18.34 -56.65
N PRO A 11 -13.69 17.45 -57.25
CA PRO A 11 -14.53 16.55 -56.49
C PRO A 11 -13.66 15.56 -55.73
N ILE A 12 -13.87 15.44 -54.41
CA ILE A 12 -13.20 14.47 -53.55
C ILE A 12 -13.59 13.05 -53.99
N GLU A 13 -12.62 12.24 -54.41
CA GLU A 13 -12.86 10.84 -54.79
C GLU A 13 -13.49 10.07 -53.62
N LYS A 14 -14.62 9.38 -53.89
CA LYS A 14 -15.43 8.64 -52.89
C LYS A 14 -14.64 7.62 -52.05
N GLY A 15 -13.45 7.19 -52.52
CA GLY A 15 -12.56 6.28 -51.77
C GLY A 15 -11.63 6.95 -50.75
N SER A 16 -11.41 8.28 -50.89
CA SER A 16 -10.48 9.01 -49.97
C SER A 16 -11.10 9.23 -48.58
N VAL A 17 -12.39 9.48 -48.51
CA VAL A 17 -13.11 9.68 -47.22
C VAL A 17 -13.09 8.42 -46.38
N LEU A 18 -13.27 7.24 -46.99
CA LEU A 18 -13.22 5.96 -46.27
C LEU A 18 -11.84 5.69 -45.67
N LYS A 19 -10.77 6.02 -46.41
CA LYS A 19 -9.36 5.86 -45.91
C LYS A 19 -9.06 6.78 -44.72
N ILE A 20 -9.58 8.02 -44.76
CA ILE A 20 -9.45 9.00 -43.67
C ILE A 20 -10.20 8.50 -42.41
N TRP A 21 -11.44 8.01 -42.60
CA TRP A 21 -12.23 7.44 -41.49
C TRP A 21 -11.58 6.18 -40.89
N LEU A 22 -11.03 5.31 -41.76
CA LEU A 22 -10.31 4.12 -41.28
C LEU A 22 -9.07 4.51 -40.48
N GLY A 23 -8.29 5.50 -40.92
CA GLY A 23 -7.15 6.04 -40.19
C GLY A 23 -7.55 6.63 -38.84
N PHE A 24 -8.68 7.34 -38.79
CA PHE A 24 -9.18 7.92 -37.54
C PHE A 24 -9.62 6.84 -36.54
N VAL A 25 -10.31 5.79 -37.01
CA VAL A 25 -10.72 4.66 -36.16
C VAL A 25 -9.50 3.90 -35.62
N VAL A 26 -8.49 3.65 -36.46
CA VAL A 26 -7.24 2.99 -36.02
C VAL A 26 -6.48 3.84 -35.01
N ALA A 27 -6.37 5.15 -35.25
CA ALA A 27 -5.73 6.07 -34.28
C ALA A 27 -6.48 6.11 -32.94
N LEU A 28 -7.82 6.09 -33.00
CA LEU A 28 -8.66 6.07 -31.78
C LEU A 28 -8.53 4.75 -31.03
N LEU A 29 -8.47 3.61 -31.71
CA LEU A 29 -8.24 2.30 -31.10
C LEU A 29 -6.84 2.20 -30.46
N ILE A 30 -5.80 2.74 -31.12
CA ILE A 30 -4.45 2.82 -30.58
C ILE A 30 -4.44 3.73 -29.34
N GLY A 31 -5.09 4.90 -29.40
CA GLY A 31 -5.21 5.83 -28.30
C GLY A 31 -5.91 5.22 -27.07
N VAL A 32 -7.01 4.50 -27.30
CA VAL A 32 -7.73 3.78 -26.22
C VAL A 32 -6.88 2.64 -25.69
N GLY A 33 -6.17 1.90 -26.53
CA GLY A 33 -5.26 0.81 -26.11
C GLY A 33 -4.12 1.33 -25.24
N ILE A 34 -3.51 2.45 -25.61
CA ILE A 34 -2.45 3.10 -24.81
C ILE A 34 -3.03 3.65 -23.50
N ALA A 35 -4.18 4.29 -23.52
CA ALA A 35 -4.84 4.78 -22.31
C ALA A 35 -5.18 3.65 -21.33
N TRP A 36 -5.57 2.49 -21.84
CA TRP A 36 -5.82 1.28 -21.02
C TRP A 36 -4.54 0.68 -20.43
N ALA A 37 -3.45 0.68 -21.20
CA ALA A 37 -2.15 0.17 -20.76
C ALA A 37 -1.46 1.09 -19.73
N VAL A 38 -1.73 2.40 -19.78
CA VAL A 38 -1.14 3.44 -18.91
C VAL A 38 -2.04 3.78 -17.72
N HIS A 39 -3.22 3.14 -17.58
CA HIS A 39 -4.05 3.39 -16.38
C HIS A 39 -3.21 3.13 -15.13
N PRO A 40 -2.95 4.15 -14.28
CA PRO A 40 -2.26 3.92 -13.02
C PRO A 40 -3.12 2.95 -12.22
N ARG A 41 -2.58 1.75 -12.00
CA ARG A 41 -3.21 0.78 -11.10
C ARG A 41 -3.21 1.44 -9.73
N GLY A 42 -4.39 1.91 -9.30
CA GLY A 42 -4.60 2.51 -8.00
C GLY A 42 -4.62 1.43 -6.90
N LEU A 43 -4.41 1.86 -5.66
CA LEU A 43 -4.68 1.03 -4.49
C LEU A 43 -6.14 0.58 -4.52
N LYS A 44 -6.38 -0.74 -4.38
CA LYS A 44 -7.72 -1.28 -4.16
C LYS A 44 -7.83 -1.79 -2.74
N VAL A 45 -8.93 -1.42 -2.09
CA VAL A 45 -9.28 -1.84 -0.74
C VAL A 45 -10.64 -2.52 -0.79
N GLU A 46 -10.67 -3.81 -0.52
CA GLU A 46 -11.89 -4.61 -0.53
C GLU A 46 -12.17 -5.13 0.88
N ALA A 47 -13.36 -4.85 1.41
CA ALA A 47 -13.77 -5.35 2.71
C ALA A 47 -14.20 -6.82 2.61
N ILE A 48 -13.50 -7.72 3.31
CA ILE A 48 -13.90 -9.12 3.50
C ILE A 48 -14.90 -9.19 4.66
N ALA A 49 -14.63 -8.44 5.72
CA ALA A 49 -15.53 -8.24 6.85
C ALA A 49 -15.39 -6.79 7.32
N GLU A 50 -16.49 -6.05 7.31
CA GLU A 50 -16.45 -4.65 7.75
C GLU A 50 -16.26 -4.55 9.26
N GLY A 51 -15.37 -3.64 9.67
CA GLY A 51 -15.24 -3.21 11.06
C GLY A 51 -16.28 -2.13 11.40
N SER A 52 -16.53 -1.96 12.69
CA SER A 52 -17.49 -0.97 13.20
C SER A 52 -16.81 0.23 13.90
N GLY A 53 -15.49 0.17 14.10
CA GLY A 53 -14.73 1.19 14.81
C GLY A 53 -14.27 2.36 13.94
N ALA A 54 -13.49 3.25 14.56
CA ALA A 54 -12.81 4.34 13.85
C ALA A 54 -11.70 3.79 12.94
N SER A 55 -11.22 4.65 12.02
CA SER A 55 -10.09 4.37 11.15
C SER A 55 -8.83 5.04 11.68
N PRO A 56 -7.63 4.45 11.49
CA PRO A 56 -6.37 5.04 11.93
C PRO A 56 -5.98 6.26 11.07
N THR A 57 -5.18 7.14 11.65
CA THR A 57 -4.53 8.26 10.96
C THR A 57 -3.14 7.86 10.43
N ALA A 58 -2.52 8.70 9.62
CA ALA A 58 -1.21 8.40 9.00
C ALA A 58 -0.06 8.26 10.01
N THR A 59 -0.20 8.82 11.20
CA THR A 59 0.83 8.85 12.27
C THR A 59 0.56 7.86 13.39
N ASP A 60 -0.48 7.05 13.27
CA ASP A 60 -0.84 6.09 14.31
C ASP A 60 0.02 4.81 14.23
N VAL A 61 0.05 4.11 15.34
CA VAL A 61 0.60 2.77 15.46
C VAL A 61 -0.57 1.79 15.46
N VAL A 62 -0.55 0.85 14.54
CA VAL A 62 -1.61 -0.16 14.38
C VAL A 62 -1.18 -1.51 14.91
N SER A 63 -2.13 -2.27 15.43
CA SER A 63 -1.98 -3.70 15.73
C SER A 63 -2.82 -4.48 14.74
N VAL A 64 -2.17 -5.30 13.92
CA VAL A 64 -2.80 -6.02 12.81
C VAL A 64 -2.37 -7.48 12.75
N ASN A 65 -3.28 -8.33 12.27
CA ASN A 65 -2.92 -9.61 11.68
C ASN A 65 -2.83 -9.40 10.18
N TYR A 66 -1.75 -9.86 9.54
CA TYR A 66 -1.65 -9.74 8.09
C TYR A 66 -0.94 -10.93 7.44
N VAL A 67 -1.27 -11.15 6.18
CA VAL A 67 -0.56 -12.05 5.28
C VAL A 67 -0.29 -11.32 3.98
N GLY A 68 0.98 -11.17 3.63
CA GLY A 68 1.45 -10.56 2.39
C GLY A 68 1.78 -11.60 1.34
N ARG A 69 1.21 -11.45 0.15
CA ARG A 69 1.46 -12.30 -1.01
C ARG A 69 1.80 -11.47 -2.24
N LEU A 70 2.60 -12.03 -3.11
CA LEU A 70 2.77 -11.52 -4.47
C LEU A 70 1.50 -11.76 -5.28
N ALA A 71 1.32 -11.05 -6.40
CA ALA A 71 0.25 -11.32 -7.36
C ALA A 71 0.24 -12.79 -7.86
N SER A 72 1.40 -13.47 -7.83
CA SER A 72 1.56 -14.89 -8.10
C SER A 72 1.07 -15.82 -6.98
N SER A 73 0.46 -15.28 -5.92
CA SER A 73 0.01 -16.00 -4.71
C SER A 73 1.13 -16.54 -3.80
N LYS A 74 2.41 -16.32 -4.13
CA LYS A 74 3.53 -16.68 -3.24
C LYS A 74 3.49 -15.77 -2.01
N GLU A 75 3.41 -16.35 -0.82
CA GLU A 75 3.51 -15.64 0.44
C GLU A 75 4.95 -15.19 0.66
N PHE A 76 5.13 -13.94 1.06
CA PHE A 76 6.45 -13.37 1.33
C PHE A 76 6.58 -12.87 2.78
N ASP A 77 5.46 -12.56 3.45
CA ASP A 77 5.48 -12.06 4.82
C ASP A 77 4.14 -12.33 5.52
N ARG A 78 4.20 -12.50 6.85
CA ARG A 78 3.01 -12.57 7.71
C ARG A 78 3.32 -12.05 9.11
N GLY A 79 2.30 -11.56 9.78
CA GLY A 79 2.40 -11.14 11.17
C GLY A 79 1.09 -11.34 11.92
N ASP A 80 1.22 -11.89 13.13
CA ASP A 80 0.11 -11.99 14.09
C ASP A 80 0.30 -10.94 15.17
N LYS A 81 -0.73 -10.11 15.39
CA LYS A 81 -0.73 -8.98 16.34
C LYS A 81 0.51 -8.08 16.16
N ALA A 82 0.96 -7.93 14.92
CA ALA A 82 2.11 -7.10 14.61
C ALA A 82 1.79 -5.64 14.93
N VAL A 83 2.70 -4.99 15.68
CA VAL A 83 2.58 -3.58 16.05
C VAL A 83 3.44 -2.77 15.10
N ILE A 84 2.80 -1.98 14.24
CA ILE A 84 3.45 -1.32 13.12
C ILE A 84 3.13 0.18 13.12
N PRO A 85 4.15 1.07 13.20
CA PRO A 85 3.96 2.49 12.95
C PRO A 85 3.63 2.73 11.47
N LEU A 86 2.54 3.44 11.18
CA LEU A 86 2.11 3.68 9.79
C LEU A 86 3.08 4.54 8.99
N GLU A 87 3.96 5.29 9.65
CA GLU A 87 5.01 6.08 9.00
C GLU A 87 6.14 5.20 8.43
N SER A 88 6.32 3.98 8.93
CA SER A 88 7.43 3.09 8.55
C SER A 88 7.11 2.10 7.43
N VAL A 89 5.86 2.09 6.93
CA VAL A 89 5.42 1.16 5.89
C VAL A 89 5.34 1.83 4.51
N VAL A 90 5.26 1.00 3.47
CA VAL A 90 5.07 1.50 2.10
C VAL A 90 3.78 2.31 1.94
N PRO A 91 3.77 3.33 1.07
CA PRO A 91 2.64 4.27 0.94
C PRO A 91 1.30 3.57 0.71
N GLY A 92 1.25 2.57 -0.17
CA GLY A 92 0.01 1.83 -0.46
C GLY A 92 -0.55 1.07 0.74
N PHE A 93 0.29 0.48 1.58
CA PHE A 93 -0.15 -0.21 2.78
C PHE A 93 -0.68 0.76 3.83
N ARG A 94 0.01 1.88 4.05
CA ARG A 94 -0.44 2.97 4.92
C ARG A 94 -1.79 3.54 4.50
N ASP A 95 -1.95 3.86 3.21
CA ASP A 95 -3.17 4.46 2.69
C ASP A 95 -4.33 3.45 2.68
N GLY A 96 -4.05 2.16 2.52
CA GLY A 96 -5.01 1.08 2.69
C GLY A 96 -5.52 0.97 4.12
N LEU A 97 -4.61 0.93 5.10
CA LEU A 97 -4.96 0.84 6.52
C LEU A 97 -5.79 2.02 7.01
N ARG A 98 -5.55 3.23 6.48
CA ARG A 98 -6.35 4.43 6.80
C ARG A 98 -7.80 4.35 6.34
N GLN A 99 -8.10 3.50 5.36
CA GLN A 99 -9.47 3.27 4.88
C GLN A 99 -10.18 2.15 5.64
N MET A 100 -9.43 1.36 6.42
CA MET A 100 -9.97 0.27 7.21
C MET A 100 -10.60 0.77 8.50
N LYS A 101 -11.63 0.07 8.98
CA LYS A 101 -12.24 0.28 10.29
C LYS A 101 -11.75 -0.76 11.28
N LYS A 102 -11.54 -0.35 12.54
CA LYS A 102 -11.15 -1.25 13.62
C LYS A 102 -12.11 -2.45 13.74
N GLY A 103 -11.55 -3.64 13.88
CA GLY A 103 -12.26 -4.91 13.95
C GLY A 103 -12.63 -5.49 12.58
N GLY A 104 -12.27 -4.81 11.47
CA GLY A 104 -12.53 -5.28 10.12
C GLY A 104 -11.37 -6.07 9.51
N LYS A 105 -11.70 -6.91 8.53
CA LYS A 105 -10.76 -7.66 7.70
C LYS A 105 -10.88 -7.19 6.25
N TYR A 106 -9.76 -6.89 5.62
CA TYR A 106 -9.72 -6.30 4.29
C TYR A 106 -8.65 -6.96 3.42
N ARG A 107 -8.89 -6.94 2.13
CA ARG A 107 -7.91 -7.27 1.11
C ARG A 107 -7.42 -5.99 0.46
N LEU A 108 -6.11 -5.78 0.47
CA LEU A 108 -5.43 -4.64 -0.14
C LEU A 108 -4.66 -5.13 -1.36
N GLU A 109 -4.96 -4.59 -2.54
CA GLU A 109 -4.14 -4.80 -3.73
C GLU A 109 -3.34 -3.52 -3.97
N ILE A 110 -2.03 -3.63 -3.76
CA ILE A 110 -1.10 -2.50 -3.78
C ILE A 110 -0.24 -2.63 -5.03
N PRO A 111 -0.37 -1.72 -5.99
CA PRO A 111 0.48 -1.74 -7.18
C PRO A 111 1.93 -1.41 -6.82
N ALA A 112 2.86 -1.89 -7.64
CA ALA A 112 4.30 -1.78 -7.40
C ALA A 112 4.77 -0.35 -7.11
N ASN A 113 4.22 0.67 -7.78
CA ASN A 113 4.55 2.08 -7.59
C ASN A 113 4.17 2.66 -6.22
N LEU A 114 3.23 2.02 -5.52
CA LEU A 114 2.84 2.35 -4.13
C LEU A 114 3.44 1.37 -3.10
N ALA A 115 4.23 0.40 -3.56
CA ALA A 115 4.96 -0.58 -2.77
C ALA A 115 6.49 -0.32 -2.86
N TYR A 116 7.23 -1.28 -3.36
CA TYR A 116 8.70 -1.19 -3.47
C TYR A 116 9.21 -0.69 -4.84
N GLY A 117 8.33 -0.50 -5.82
CA GLY A 117 8.67 0.01 -7.14
C GLY A 117 9.63 -0.90 -7.89
N ASP A 118 10.67 -0.31 -8.44
CA ASP A 118 11.75 -0.96 -9.19
C ASP A 118 12.79 -1.67 -8.33
N ARG A 119 12.62 -1.65 -6.99
CA ARG A 119 13.56 -2.25 -6.04
C ARG A 119 13.11 -3.64 -5.65
N ALA A 120 13.94 -4.64 -5.94
CA ALA A 120 13.76 -5.98 -5.41
C ALA A 120 14.06 -6.00 -3.90
N GLN A 121 13.31 -6.78 -3.15
CA GLN A 121 13.51 -6.95 -1.70
C GLN A 121 14.09 -8.34 -1.44
N PRO A 122 15.34 -8.43 -0.98
CA PRO A 122 15.93 -9.68 -0.55
C PRO A 122 15.51 -10.04 0.87
N ASP A 123 15.46 -11.33 1.18
CA ASP A 123 15.37 -11.82 2.55
C ASP A 123 16.65 -11.44 3.31
N PRO A 124 16.56 -10.75 4.45
CA PRO A 124 17.75 -10.35 5.23
C PRO A 124 18.60 -11.51 5.72
N ARG A 125 18.05 -12.74 5.81
CA ARG A 125 18.71 -13.93 6.31
C ARG A 125 19.36 -14.75 5.22
N THR A 126 18.71 -14.87 4.07
CA THR A 126 19.17 -15.75 2.96
C THR A 126 19.78 -14.99 1.80
N GLY A 127 19.46 -13.68 1.67
CA GLY A 127 19.82 -12.87 0.50
C GLY A 127 19.02 -13.20 -0.77
N GLU A 128 18.10 -14.17 -0.71
CA GLU A 128 17.24 -14.52 -1.84
C GLU A 128 16.19 -13.43 -2.08
N VAL A 129 15.91 -13.12 -3.34
CA VAL A 129 14.89 -12.13 -3.68
C VAL A 129 13.50 -12.69 -3.35
N VAL A 130 12.86 -12.09 -2.34
CA VAL A 130 11.51 -12.49 -1.88
C VAL A 130 10.44 -11.72 -2.64
N ILE A 131 10.67 -10.42 -2.87
CA ILE A 131 9.80 -9.57 -3.67
C ILE A 131 10.60 -9.07 -4.88
N PRO A 132 10.30 -9.53 -6.09
CA PRO A 132 10.92 -9.02 -7.30
C PRO A 132 10.59 -7.53 -7.55
N ALA A 133 11.44 -6.86 -8.32
CA ALA A 133 11.16 -5.50 -8.77
C ALA A 133 9.83 -5.44 -9.55
N ASN A 134 9.12 -4.32 -9.45
CA ASN A 134 7.86 -4.06 -10.13
C ASN A 134 6.75 -5.08 -9.81
N SER A 135 6.77 -5.65 -8.58
CA SER A 135 5.76 -6.61 -8.13
C SER A 135 4.59 -5.91 -7.47
N ASP A 136 3.38 -6.23 -7.92
CA ASP A 136 2.15 -5.87 -7.22
C ASP A 136 2.00 -6.78 -5.99
N LEU A 137 1.56 -6.21 -4.89
CA LEU A 137 1.40 -6.90 -3.61
C LEU A 137 -0.06 -7.05 -3.24
N VAL A 138 -0.40 -8.17 -2.65
CA VAL A 138 -1.73 -8.44 -2.11
C VAL A 138 -1.60 -8.74 -0.63
N PHE A 139 -2.28 -7.97 0.20
CA PHE A 139 -2.34 -8.20 1.63
C PHE A 139 -3.76 -8.54 2.06
N GLU A 140 -3.89 -9.56 2.89
CA GLU A 140 -5.07 -9.75 3.72
C GLU A 140 -4.74 -9.24 5.12
N VAL A 141 -5.49 -8.23 5.58
CA VAL A 141 -5.21 -7.53 6.83
C VAL A 141 -6.46 -7.48 7.70
N GLU A 142 -6.30 -7.82 8.97
CA GLU A 142 -7.29 -7.61 10.00
C GLU A 142 -6.79 -6.51 10.95
N LEU A 143 -7.53 -5.41 11.05
CA LEU A 143 -7.19 -4.30 11.94
C LEU A 143 -7.74 -4.55 13.34
N ILE A 144 -6.89 -4.99 14.26
CA ILE A 144 -7.28 -5.30 15.65
C ILE A 144 -7.48 -4.03 16.45
N ASN A 145 -6.49 -3.15 16.45
CA ASN A 145 -6.49 -1.92 17.24
C ASN A 145 -5.51 -0.90 16.64
N PHE A 146 -5.63 0.33 17.11
CA PHE A 146 -4.63 1.37 16.83
C PHE A 146 -4.60 2.39 17.98
N MET A 147 -3.49 3.10 18.09
CA MET A 147 -3.28 4.17 19.06
C MET A 147 -2.35 5.23 18.48
N SER A 148 -2.39 6.45 19.03
CA SER A 148 -1.48 7.49 18.59
C SER A 148 -0.02 7.16 18.96
N MET A 149 0.94 7.69 18.20
CA MET A 149 2.37 7.54 18.50
C MET A 149 2.72 8.02 19.92
N GLN A 150 2.08 9.09 20.39
CA GLN A 150 2.29 9.62 21.73
C GLN A 150 1.84 8.61 22.81
N GLN A 151 0.66 8.01 22.65
CA GLN A 151 0.17 6.97 23.57
C GLN A 151 1.09 5.75 23.56
N PHE A 152 1.57 5.35 22.40
CA PHE A 152 2.50 4.23 22.25
C PHE A 152 3.83 4.50 22.96
N GLN A 153 4.43 5.68 22.80
CA GLN A 153 5.65 6.08 23.49
C GLN A 153 5.45 6.15 25.00
N ALA A 154 4.34 6.74 25.48
CA ALA A 154 4.04 6.80 26.91
C ALA A 154 3.90 5.40 27.52
N MET A 155 3.24 4.47 26.81
CA MET A 155 3.13 3.08 27.23
C MET A 155 4.49 2.39 27.31
N GLN A 156 5.36 2.60 26.34
CA GLN A 156 6.73 2.04 26.35
C GLN A 156 7.55 2.58 27.53
N GLN A 157 7.48 3.87 27.83
CA GLN A 157 8.16 4.47 28.97
C GLN A 157 7.67 3.89 30.29
N MET A 158 6.36 3.71 30.43
CA MET A 158 5.76 3.10 31.63
C MET A 158 6.24 1.67 31.85
N LEU A 159 6.30 0.86 30.77
CA LEU A 159 6.82 -0.51 30.84
C LEU A 159 8.30 -0.56 31.21
N GLN A 160 9.12 0.36 30.71
CA GLN A 160 10.53 0.47 31.06
C GLN A 160 10.71 0.83 32.55
N MET A 161 9.95 1.79 33.09
CA MET A 161 9.98 2.15 34.50
C MET A 161 9.57 0.98 35.39
N GLN A 162 8.55 0.22 34.97
CA GLN A 162 8.09 -0.96 35.72
C GLN A 162 9.14 -2.07 35.72
N GLN A 163 9.88 -2.28 34.64
CA GLN A 163 11.00 -3.24 34.61
C GLN A 163 12.18 -2.82 35.50
N MET A 164 12.43 -1.52 35.65
CA MET A 164 13.46 -1.01 36.53
C MET A 164 13.06 -1.12 38.05
N GLN A 165 11.77 -1.16 38.34
CA GLN A 165 11.20 -1.33 39.67
C GLN A 165 10.88 -2.80 40.00
N GLY A 166 11.30 -3.77 39.17
CA GLY A 166 11.11 -5.21 39.40
C GLY A 166 11.68 -5.66 40.77
N PRO A 167 11.21 -6.79 41.32
CA PRO A 167 11.42 -7.21 42.73
C PRO A 167 12.87 -7.66 43.03
N GLY A 168 13.80 -6.71 42.91
CA GLY A 168 15.22 -6.88 43.27
C GLY A 168 15.65 -6.02 44.44
N GLY A 169 14.72 -5.45 45.18
CA GLY A 169 14.97 -4.61 46.36
C GLY A 169 15.09 -5.33 47.70
N GLU A 170 15.37 -6.63 47.72
CA GLU A 170 15.94 -7.27 48.93
C GLU A 170 17.43 -6.99 48.96
N ARG A 171 17.79 -5.73 49.20
CA ARG A 171 19.11 -5.42 49.79
C ARG A 171 19.13 -6.02 51.16
N GLY A 172 19.97 -7.05 51.31
CA GLY A 172 20.17 -7.79 52.52
C GLY A 172 20.21 -6.91 53.73
N ALA A 173 19.39 -7.24 54.72
CA ALA A 173 19.52 -6.74 56.07
C ALA A 173 20.96 -7.05 56.55
N PRO A 174 21.66 -6.09 57.19
CA PRO A 174 22.97 -6.38 57.77
C PRO A 174 22.83 -7.50 58.79
N PRO A 175 23.78 -8.46 58.87
CA PRO A 175 23.71 -9.55 59.81
C PRO A 175 23.74 -8.98 61.24
N ALA A 176 22.80 -9.42 62.10
CA ALA A 176 22.75 -9.06 63.48
C ALA A 176 24.04 -9.50 64.17
N PRO A 177 24.61 -8.70 65.12
CA PRO A 177 25.77 -9.11 65.91
C PRO A 177 25.42 -10.32 66.72
N ARG A 178 26.24 -11.37 66.61
CA ARG A 178 26.14 -12.56 67.49
C ARG A 178 26.65 -12.24 68.87
N PRO A 179 26.08 -12.85 69.98
CA PRO A 179 26.46 -12.66 71.34
C PRO A 179 27.84 -13.24 71.68
#